data_118b95ae591fe7489c8c6f8ef05e5666
#
_entry.id   118b95ae591fe7489c8c6f8ef05e5666
#
_cell.length_a   1.000
_cell.length_b   1.000
_cell.length_c   1.000
_cell.angle_alpha   90.00
_cell.angle_beta   90.00
_cell.angle_gamma   90.00
#
_symmetry.space_group_name_H-M   'P 1'
#
loop_
_entity.id
_entity.type
_entity.pdbx_description
1 polymer ?
#
loop_
_entity_poly.entity_id
_entity_poly.type
_entity_poly.pdbx_seq_one_letter_code
_entity_poly.pdbx_strand_id
1 'polypeptide(L)'
;MATQVVTTAKLYVGEFDLSGSHVSVGLTYGSELVDDTAMGDTTRSSAGGLKTVSLSGEGFWSGGDNAVDDVYFDHVGVADMPVTVVPVAETLANEAYLFNAIVGQYSPGASIGEMLRFSVSAEGSGGAGLVRGILAHVGSETATGSETKQLLGAVSATQSVYAALHVLTVSGTNPTLDVLVRSDANADAGGETTRLTFTQATAITSEWESLVGAITDTYWDVSWTIGGTGTPTFEFVVSVGIK
;
A
#
# COMPACT_ATOMS: atom_id res chain seq x y z
N MET A 1 11.35 -13.99 -19.74
CA MET A 1 11.17 -13.39 -18.40
C MET A 1 12.44 -12.66 -18.04
N ALA A 2 12.37 -11.38 -17.76
CA ALA A 2 13.52 -10.65 -17.23
C ALA A 2 13.54 -10.89 -15.71
N THR A 3 14.59 -11.50 -15.21
CA THR A 3 14.89 -11.54 -13.78
C THR A 3 15.33 -10.14 -13.36
N GLN A 4 14.72 -9.58 -12.32
CA GLN A 4 15.10 -8.28 -11.80
C GLN A 4 15.84 -8.46 -10.47
N VAL A 5 16.90 -7.67 -10.28
CA VAL A 5 17.57 -7.53 -8.99
C VAL A 5 16.86 -6.44 -8.23
N VAL A 6 16.42 -6.74 -7.01
CA VAL A 6 15.77 -5.75 -6.13
C VAL A 6 16.82 -4.76 -5.65
N THR A 7 16.80 -3.55 -6.19
CA THR A 7 17.73 -2.46 -5.81
C THR A 7 17.00 -1.22 -5.30
N THR A 8 15.70 -1.09 -5.60
CA THR A 8 14.92 0.13 -5.38
C THR A 8 13.50 -0.18 -4.91
N ALA A 9 13.29 -1.32 -4.22
CA ALA A 9 11.99 -1.64 -3.63
C ALA A 9 11.60 -0.59 -2.59
N LYS A 10 10.29 -0.31 -2.51
CA LYS A 10 9.71 0.61 -1.54
C LYS A 10 8.73 -0.11 -0.63
N LEU A 11 8.73 0.32 0.62
CA LEU A 11 7.82 -0.13 1.66
C LEU A 11 7.22 1.08 2.38
N TYR A 12 5.93 1.29 2.16
CA TYR A 12 5.14 2.30 2.87
C TYR A 12 4.30 1.60 3.93
N VAL A 13 4.41 2.07 5.16
CA VAL A 13 3.72 1.52 6.33
C VAL A 13 3.04 2.68 7.05
N GLY A 14 1.71 2.70 7.04
CA GLY A 14 1.00 3.89 7.49
C GLY A 14 1.42 5.12 6.68
N GLU A 15 1.74 6.20 7.35
CA GLU A 15 2.22 7.46 6.77
C GLU A 15 3.75 7.53 6.62
N PHE A 16 4.47 6.39 6.62
CA PHE A 16 5.93 6.39 6.64
C PHE A 16 6.55 5.60 5.48
N ASP A 17 7.59 6.16 4.87
CA ASP A 17 8.50 5.42 3.97
C ASP A 17 9.61 4.76 4.81
N LEU A 18 9.47 3.47 5.06
CA LEU A 18 10.45 2.69 5.83
C LEU A 18 11.48 1.96 4.95
N SER A 19 11.51 2.21 3.65
CA SER A 19 12.38 1.52 2.70
C SER A 19 13.86 1.63 3.06
N GLY A 20 14.28 2.82 3.53
CA GLY A 20 15.67 3.09 3.88
C GLY A 20 16.19 2.36 5.12
N SER A 21 15.31 1.86 5.98
CA SER A 21 15.65 1.14 7.21
C SER A 21 15.67 -0.37 7.03
N HIS A 22 15.03 -0.90 5.98
CA HIS A 22 14.95 -2.34 5.72
C HIS A 22 16.08 -2.82 4.81
N VAL A 23 16.65 -3.96 5.13
CA VAL A 23 17.61 -4.72 4.28
C VAL A 23 16.93 -5.90 3.60
N SER A 24 15.81 -6.36 4.13
CA SER A 24 14.97 -7.38 3.51
C SER A 24 13.50 -7.16 3.85
N VAL A 25 12.63 -7.44 2.88
CA VAL A 25 11.18 -7.46 3.03
C VAL A 25 10.66 -8.71 2.33
N GLY A 26 9.94 -9.54 3.07
CA GLY A 26 9.26 -10.72 2.55
C GLY A 26 7.75 -10.54 2.62
N LEU A 27 7.07 -10.61 1.47
CA LEU A 27 5.62 -10.60 1.40
C LEU A 27 5.12 -11.99 0.98
N THR A 28 4.27 -12.59 1.80
CA THR A 28 3.69 -13.90 1.53
C THR A 28 2.17 -13.79 1.40
N TYR A 29 1.64 -14.41 0.35
CA TYR A 29 0.21 -14.56 0.16
C TYR A 29 -0.11 -16.03 -0.02
N GLY A 30 -0.77 -16.62 0.94
CA GLY A 30 -1.07 -18.05 1.03
C GLY A 30 -2.55 -18.35 1.13
N SER A 31 -2.89 -19.63 1.02
CA SER A 31 -4.20 -20.18 1.35
C SER A 31 -4.00 -21.38 2.24
N GLU A 32 -4.83 -21.53 3.24
CA GLU A 32 -4.95 -22.79 3.97
C GLU A 32 -5.38 -23.90 2.98
N LEU A 33 -4.74 -25.07 3.07
CA LEU A 33 -5.13 -26.23 2.30
C LEU A 33 -5.80 -27.23 3.23
N VAL A 34 -7.06 -27.51 2.96
CA VAL A 34 -7.86 -28.49 3.70
C VAL A 34 -7.90 -29.80 2.92
N ASP A 35 -7.49 -30.90 3.55
CA ASP A 35 -7.57 -32.25 2.95
C ASP A 35 -9.04 -32.65 2.83
N ASP A 36 -9.51 -32.87 1.62
CA ASP A 36 -10.85 -33.32 1.28
C ASP A 36 -10.86 -34.74 0.65
N THR A 37 -9.78 -35.50 0.86
CA THR A 37 -9.62 -36.85 0.35
C THR A 37 -10.69 -37.79 0.91
N ALA A 38 -11.49 -38.44 0.05
CA ALA A 38 -12.53 -39.37 0.44
C ALA A 38 -12.02 -40.81 0.45
N MET A 39 -12.74 -41.71 1.14
CA MET A 39 -12.49 -43.18 1.09
C MET A 39 -12.71 -43.67 -0.32
N GLY A 40 -11.68 -44.28 -0.91
CA GLY A 40 -11.68 -44.79 -2.29
C GLY A 40 -10.84 -43.96 -3.25
N ASP A 41 -10.38 -42.77 -2.86
CA ASP A 41 -9.44 -42.00 -3.64
C ASP A 41 -8.06 -42.67 -3.64
N THR A 42 -7.41 -42.67 -4.80
CA THR A 42 -6.04 -43.19 -4.96
C THR A 42 -4.95 -42.14 -4.81
N THR A 43 -5.35 -40.85 -4.76
CA THR A 43 -4.48 -39.70 -4.60
C THR A 43 -5.10 -38.72 -3.61
N ARG A 44 -4.25 -37.94 -2.91
CA ARG A 44 -4.75 -36.89 -2.03
C ARG A 44 -5.37 -35.74 -2.82
N SER A 45 -6.49 -35.24 -2.33
CA SER A 45 -7.17 -34.04 -2.80
C SER A 45 -7.17 -33.01 -1.72
N SER A 46 -7.10 -31.70 -2.10
CA SER A 46 -7.12 -30.59 -1.17
C SER A 46 -7.96 -29.44 -1.70
N ALA A 47 -8.80 -28.89 -0.86
CA ALA A 47 -9.56 -27.68 -1.11
C ALA A 47 -8.84 -26.45 -0.52
N GLY A 48 -8.99 -25.30 -1.20
CA GLY A 48 -8.48 -24.02 -0.69
C GLY A 48 -9.36 -23.45 0.43
N GLY A 49 -8.78 -23.17 1.58
CA GLY A 49 -9.41 -22.50 2.71
C GLY A 49 -9.21 -20.98 2.70
N LEU A 50 -9.12 -20.39 3.88
CA LEU A 50 -8.91 -18.95 4.05
C LEU A 50 -7.54 -18.52 3.50
N LYS A 51 -7.52 -17.35 2.90
CA LYS A 51 -6.28 -16.73 2.41
C LYS A 51 -5.66 -15.88 3.50
N THR A 52 -4.34 -15.93 3.58
CA THR A 52 -3.55 -15.17 4.55
C THR A 52 -2.54 -14.28 3.82
N VAL A 53 -2.28 -13.13 4.40
CA VAL A 53 -1.21 -12.21 3.99
C VAL A 53 -0.28 -12.07 5.16
N SER A 54 1.03 -12.21 4.94
CA SER A 54 2.02 -11.90 5.95
C SER A 54 3.17 -11.10 5.35
N LEU A 55 3.64 -10.12 6.11
CA LEU A 55 4.82 -9.31 5.85
C LEU A 55 5.87 -9.63 6.90
N SER A 56 7.08 -9.90 6.47
CA SER A 56 8.26 -9.99 7.35
C SER A 56 9.31 -9.00 6.89
N GLY A 57 9.98 -8.35 7.83
CA GLY A 57 11.03 -7.40 7.52
C GLY A 57 12.18 -7.48 8.51
N GLU A 58 13.38 -7.20 8.01
CA GLU A 58 14.57 -7.05 8.83
C GLU A 58 15.34 -5.82 8.36
N GLY A 59 16.00 -5.14 9.29
CA GLY A 59 16.74 -3.94 8.93
C GLY A 59 17.62 -3.41 10.03
N PHE A 60 18.11 -2.18 9.82
CA PHE A 60 18.89 -1.45 10.80
C PHE A 60 17.95 -0.61 11.68
N TRP A 61 18.11 -0.78 12.98
CA TRP A 61 17.35 -0.03 13.96
C TRP A 61 17.73 1.46 13.93
N SER A 62 16.74 2.31 13.96
CA SER A 62 16.89 3.75 14.18
C SER A 62 15.82 4.22 15.14
N GLY A 63 16.22 5.03 16.13
CA GLY A 63 15.30 5.67 17.08
C GLY A 63 15.10 7.14 16.75
N GLY A 64 14.06 7.73 17.33
CA GLY A 64 13.61 9.11 17.11
C GLY A 64 12.22 9.16 16.53
N ASP A 65 11.62 10.35 16.51
CA ASP A 65 10.27 10.56 16.01
C ASP A 65 10.15 10.11 14.55
N ASN A 66 9.13 9.32 14.26
CA ASN A 66 8.86 8.75 12.94
C ASN A 66 9.94 7.81 12.39
N ALA A 67 10.90 7.38 13.21
CA ALA A 67 11.87 6.36 12.85
C ALA A 67 11.27 4.96 12.97
N VAL A 68 11.98 3.96 12.46
CA VAL A 68 11.49 2.58 12.41
C VAL A 68 11.09 2.00 13.78
N ASP A 69 11.79 2.41 14.85
CA ASP A 69 11.47 1.97 16.21
C ASP A 69 10.13 2.53 16.69
N ASP A 70 9.94 3.82 16.54
CA ASP A 70 8.72 4.56 16.91
C ASP A 70 7.51 3.98 16.14
N VAL A 71 7.65 3.88 14.82
CA VAL A 71 6.55 3.41 13.95
C VAL A 71 6.13 1.98 14.31
N TYR A 72 7.05 1.03 14.40
CA TYR A 72 6.65 -0.36 14.65
C TYR A 72 6.25 -0.60 16.11
N PHE A 73 6.92 0.05 17.06
CA PHE A 73 6.59 -0.12 18.48
C PHE A 73 5.17 0.35 18.78
N ASP A 74 4.77 1.50 18.27
CA ASP A 74 3.45 2.08 18.51
C ASP A 74 2.33 1.35 17.75
N HIS A 75 2.66 0.64 16.67
CA HIS A 75 1.68 -0.09 15.87
C HIS A 75 1.57 -1.59 16.21
N VAL A 76 2.28 -2.10 17.22
CA VAL A 76 2.08 -3.48 17.68
C VAL A 76 0.66 -3.66 18.20
N GLY A 77 -0.11 -4.54 17.52
CA GLY A 77 -1.50 -4.83 17.85
C GLY A 77 -2.52 -3.80 17.33
N VAL A 78 -2.09 -2.77 16.63
CA VAL A 78 -2.99 -1.81 15.96
C VAL A 78 -3.37 -2.37 14.59
N ALA A 79 -4.66 -2.56 14.36
CA ALA A 79 -5.20 -3.10 13.12
C ALA A 79 -5.44 -2.00 12.05
N ASP A 80 -5.64 -2.46 10.82
CA ASP A 80 -6.06 -1.67 9.67
C ASP A 80 -5.08 -0.56 9.25
N MET A 81 -3.79 -0.80 9.49
CA MET A 81 -2.72 0.06 9.00
C MET A 81 -2.47 -0.22 7.50
N PRO A 82 -2.64 0.77 6.61
CA PRO A 82 -2.35 0.59 5.19
C PRO A 82 -0.88 0.30 4.95
N VAL A 83 -0.60 -0.72 4.14
CA VAL A 83 0.76 -1.08 3.71
C VAL A 83 0.80 -1.19 2.20
N THR A 84 1.79 -0.55 1.59
CA THR A 84 2.09 -0.69 0.17
C THR A 84 3.53 -1.16 -0.01
N VAL A 85 3.70 -2.26 -0.75
CA VAL A 85 5.01 -2.80 -1.16
C VAL A 85 5.16 -2.63 -2.66
N VAL A 86 6.20 -1.90 -3.07
CA VAL A 86 6.58 -1.73 -4.49
C VAL A 86 7.87 -2.49 -4.73
N PRO A 87 7.84 -3.67 -5.37
CA PRO A 87 9.02 -4.54 -5.46
C PRO A 87 10.09 -4.05 -6.43
N VAL A 88 9.74 -3.08 -7.29
CA VAL A 88 10.64 -2.52 -8.30
C VAL A 88 10.88 -1.03 -8.00
N ALA A 89 11.17 -0.22 -9.01
CA ALA A 89 11.35 1.22 -8.84
C ALA A 89 10.03 1.93 -8.48
N GLU A 90 10.12 2.96 -7.68
CA GLU A 90 9.04 3.89 -7.36
C GLU A 90 8.72 4.77 -8.58
N THR A 91 7.92 4.23 -9.49
CA THR A 91 7.54 4.88 -10.74
C THR A 91 6.06 4.64 -11.00
N LEU A 92 5.38 5.65 -11.53
CA LEU A 92 3.98 5.57 -11.93
C LEU A 92 3.72 4.31 -12.78
N ALA A 93 2.60 3.64 -12.52
CA ALA A 93 2.16 2.40 -13.15
C ALA A 93 2.98 1.14 -12.82
N ASN A 94 4.06 1.22 -12.03
CA ASN A 94 4.73 0.01 -11.57
C ASN A 94 3.84 -0.82 -10.65
N GLU A 95 4.06 -2.14 -10.64
CA GLU A 95 3.31 -3.07 -9.79
C GLU A 95 3.49 -2.71 -8.31
N ALA A 96 2.37 -2.67 -7.61
CA ALA A 96 2.29 -2.45 -6.17
C ALA A 96 1.41 -3.52 -5.53
N TYR A 97 1.77 -3.93 -4.32
CA TYR A 97 0.98 -4.82 -3.48
C TYR A 97 0.50 -4.03 -2.28
N LEU A 98 -0.82 -3.97 -2.09
CA LEU A 98 -1.44 -3.19 -1.03
C LEU A 98 -2.35 -4.07 -0.17
N PHE A 99 -2.36 -3.82 1.14
CA PHE A 99 -3.20 -4.51 2.11
C PHE A 99 -3.23 -3.73 3.44
N ASN A 100 -4.26 -3.97 4.23
CA ASN A 100 -4.26 -3.51 5.62
C ASN A 100 -3.54 -4.53 6.49
N ALA A 101 -2.71 -4.06 7.40
CA ALA A 101 -1.88 -4.87 8.27
C ALA A 101 -2.15 -4.63 9.76
N ILE A 102 -1.77 -5.61 10.55
CA ILE A 102 -1.57 -5.52 12.00
C ILE A 102 -0.16 -6.01 12.32
N VAL A 103 0.63 -5.21 13.01
CA VAL A 103 1.97 -5.61 13.45
C VAL A 103 1.81 -6.61 14.61
N GLY A 104 2.22 -7.84 14.35
CA GLY A 104 2.13 -8.92 15.34
C GLY A 104 3.35 -8.99 16.27
N GLN A 105 4.52 -8.64 15.75
CA GLN A 105 5.78 -8.68 16.50
C GLN A 105 6.76 -7.65 15.97
N TYR A 106 7.44 -6.97 16.89
CA TYR A 106 8.60 -6.12 16.64
C TYR A 106 9.72 -6.51 17.63
N SER A 107 10.90 -6.76 17.12
CA SER A 107 12.02 -7.29 17.93
C SER A 107 13.31 -6.55 17.57
N PRO A 108 13.69 -5.49 18.30
CA PRO A 108 15.01 -4.89 18.21
C PRO A 108 16.04 -5.74 18.95
N GLY A 109 17.27 -5.85 18.42
CA GLY A 109 18.34 -6.59 19.07
C GLY A 109 19.67 -6.57 18.34
N ALA A 110 20.75 -6.69 19.10
CA ALA A 110 22.12 -6.89 18.61
C ALA A 110 23.01 -7.49 19.71
N SER A 111 24.15 -8.08 19.31
CA SER A 111 25.24 -8.41 20.23
C SER A 111 26.12 -7.19 20.48
N ILE A 112 26.81 -7.16 21.63
CA ILE A 112 27.73 -6.06 21.94
C ILE A 112 28.81 -5.98 20.85
N GLY A 113 29.00 -4.81 20.27
CA GLY A 113 29.97 -4.56 19.18
C GLY A 113 29.39 -4.70 17.78
N GLU A 114 28.11 -5.07 17.64
CA GLU A 114 27.40 -5.15 16.36
C GLU A 114 26.42 -3.97 16.17
N MET A 115 26.03 -3.72 14.93
CA MET A 115 25.00 -2.75 14.63
C MET A 115 23.65 -3.24 15.14
N LEU A 116 22.90 -2.36 15.80
CA LEU A 116 21.56 -2.67 16.26
C LEU A 116 20.64 -2.91 15.05
N ARG A 117 19.90 -4.00 15.07
CA ARG A 117 18.97 -4.42 14.05
C ARG A 117 17.58 -4.57 14.63
N PHE A 118 16.59 -4.71 13.75
CA PHE A 118 15.25 -5.12 14.11
C PHE A 118 14.74 -6.22 13.19
N SER A 119 13.77 -6.95 13.67
CA SER A 119 12.90 -7.78 12.86
C SER A 119 11.44 -7.45 13.17
N VAL A 120 10.59 -7.51 12.16
CA VAL A 120 9.16 -7.25 12.27
C VAL A 120 8.37 -8.31 11.54
N SER A 121 7.22 -8.67 12.08
CA SER A 121 6.22 -9.46 11.38
C SER A 121 4.86 -8.79 11.51
N ALA A 122 4.13 -8.74 10.40
CA ALA A 122 2.77 -8.22 10.33
C ALA A 122 1.89 -9.17 9.53
N GLU A 123 0.64 -9.24 9.90
CA GLU A 123 -0.38 -10.06 9.24
C GLU A 123 -1.43 -9.15 8.59
N GLY A 124 -2.13 -9.67 7.57
CA GLY A 124 -3.22 -8.94 6.95
C GLY A 124 -4.40 -8.75 7.91
N SER A 125 -4.97 -7.54 7.94
CA SER A 125 -6.19 -7.18 8.65
C SER A 125 -7.25 -6.64 7.68
N GLY A 126 -8.43 -6.23 8.19
CA GLY A 126 -9.46 -5.55 7.38
C GLY A 126 -10.18 -6.39 6.32
N GLY A 127 -9.89 -7.68 6.18
CA GLY A 127 -10.64 -8.63 5.35
C GLY A 127 -10.40 -8.55 3.82
N ALA A 128 -9.76 -7.51 3.29
CA ALA A 128 -9.47 -7.38 1.86
C ALA A 128 -8.40 -8.38 1.39
N GLY A 129 -7.50 -8.79 2.29
CA GLY A 129 -6.32 -9.58 1.96
C GLY A 129 -5.36 -8.82 1.04
N LEU A 130 -4.45 -9.53 0.37
CA LEU A 130 -3.51 -8.90 -0.55
C LEU A 130 -4.22 -8.47 -1.85
N VAL A 131 -4.06 -7.23 -2.21
CA VAL A 131 -4.51 -6.65 -3.49
C VAL A 131 -3.27 -6.36 -4.34
N ARG A 132 -3.27 -6.86 -5.57
CA ARG A 132 -2.26 -6.50 -6.57
C ARG A 132 -2.81 -5.35 -7.41
N GLY A 133 -2.02 -4.31 -7.55
CA GLY A 133 -2.37 -3.11 -8.28
C GLY A 133 -1.15 -2.41 -8.85
N ILE A 134 -1.25 -1.11 -8.97
CA ILE A 134 -0.22 -0.22 -9.50
C ILE A 134 0.01 0.96 -8.54
N LEU A 135 1.18 1.55 -8.66
CA LEU A 135 1.46 2.86 -8.11
C LEU A 135 0.76 3.91 -8.98
N ALA A 136 -0.27 4.55 -8.44
CA ALA A 136 -1.13 5.48 -9.18
C ALA A 136 -0.74 6.95 -9.00
N HIS A 137 -0.01 7.26 -7.93
CA HIS A 137 0.69 8.54 -7.72
C HIS A 137 1.90 8.34 -6.82
N VAL A 138 2.95 9.10 -7.08
CA VAL A 138 4.12 9.20 -6.21
C VAL A 138 4.84 10.51 -6.48
N GLY A 139 5.08 11.28 -5.42
CA GLY A 139 5.85 12.51 -5.55
C GLY A 139 5.52 13.58 -4.54
N SER A 140 6.23 14.68 -4.69
CA SER A 140 6.04 15.89 -3.88
C SER A 140 5.36 16.96 -4.74
N GLU A 141 4.18 17.41 -4.29
CA GLU A 141 3.32 18.30 -5.02
C GLU A 141 3.16 19.65 -4.28
N THR A 142 3.16 20.73 -5.05
CA THR A 142 2.99 22.11 -4.56
C THR A 142 1.78 22.80 -5.16
N ALA A 143 1.10 22.17 -6.10
CA ALA A 143 -0.06 22.69 -6.82
C ALA A 143 -1.10 21.60 -7.05
N THR A 144 -2.35 22.00 -7.19
CA THR A 144 -3.44 21.13 -7.63
C THR A 144 -3.13 20.52 -8.99
N GLY A 145 -3.39 19.22 -9.13
CA GLY A 145 -3.05 18.47 -10.33
C GLY A 145 -3.75 17.12 -10.46
N SER A 146 -3.32 16.37 -11.44
CA SER A 146 -3.73 14.98 -11.64
C SER A 146 -2.67 14.21 -12.43
N GLU A 147 -2.63 12.89 -12.21
CA GLU A 147 -1.76 12.00 -12.97
C GLU A 147 -2.33 11.66 -14.35
N THR A 148 -1.45 11.12 -15.18
CA THR A 148 -1.88 10.51 -16.44
C THR A 148 -2.63 9.22 -16.17
N LYS A 149 -3.72 8.99 -16.91
CA LYS A 149 -4.55 7.80 -16.77
C LYS A 149 -3.76 6.52 -17.09
N GLN A 150 -3.90 5.53 -16.20
CA GLN A 150 -3.28 4.23 -16.32
C GLN A 150 -4.33 3.16 -16.63
N LEU A 151 -4.00 2.21 -17.49
CA LEU A 151 -4.86 1.08 -17.80
C LEU A 151 -4.78 0.04 -16.67
N LEU A 152 -5.79 0.01 -15.79
CA LEU A 152 -5.90 -0.99 -14.72
C LEU A 152 -6.98 -2.05 -15.03
N GLY A 153 -7.96 -1.70 -15.85
CA GLY A 153 -9.09 -2.55 -16.22
C GLY A 153 -10.39 -2.19 -15.53
N ALA A 154 -11.46 -2.86 -15.95
CA ALA A 154 -12.80 -2.71 -15.40
C ALA A 154 -12.96 -3.50 -14.08
N VAL A 155 -13.88 -3.05 -13.23
CA VAL A 155 -14.24 -3.74 -11.98
C VAL A 155 -15.56 -4.48 -12.22
N SER A 156 -15.56 -5.80 -12.11
CA SER A 156 -16.77 -6.61 -12.24
C SER A 156 -17.68 -6.44 -11.02
N ALA A 157 -18.93 -6.92 -11.11
CA ALA A 157 -19.90 -6.82 -10.01
C ALA A 157 -19.48 -7.60 -8.74
N THR A 158 -18.54 -8.53 -8.85
CA THR A 158 -18.03 -9.33 -7.74
C THR A 158 -16.66 -8.90 -7.25
N GLN A 159 -16.09 -7.86 -7.87
CA GLN A 159 -14.81 -7.29 -7.51
C GLN A 159 -14.99 -5.93 -6.84
N SER A 160 -13.93 -5.48 -6.21
CA SER A 160 -13.81 -4.12 -5.67
C SER A 160 -12.52 -3.48 -6.17
N VAL A 161 -12.55 -2.17 -6.34
CA VAL A 161 -11.33 -1.36 -6.42
C VAL A 161 -10.93 -0.98 -5.00
N TYR A 162 -9.65 -1.03 -4.73
CA TYR A 162 -9.02 -0.66 -3.47
C TYR A 162 -7.94 0.38 -3.71
N ALA A 163 -7.81 1.30 -2.79
CA ALA A 163 -6.74 2.28 -2.83
C ALA A 163 -6.16 2.52 -1.43
N ALA A 164 -4.85 2.71 -1.37
CA ALA A 164 -4.13 3.15 -0.18
C ALA A 164 -3.47 4.50 -0.46
N LEU A 165 -3.67 5.45 0.45
CA LEU A 165 -3.02 6.76 0.49
C LEU A 165 -2.01 6.76 1.62
N HIS A 166 -0.80 7.26 1.34
CA HIS A 166 0.27 7.51 2.31
C HIS A 166 0.75 8.95 2.14
N VAL A 167 0.43 9.84 3.07
CA VAL A 167 0.91 11.23 3.10
C VAL A 167 2.14 11.27 3.98
N LEU A 168 3.31 11.38 3.36
CA LEU A 168 4.63 11.17 3.98
C LEU A 168 5.19 12.44 4.61
N THR A 169 5.03 13.58 3.92
CA THR A 169 5.49 14.88 4.41
C THR A 169 4.48 15.98 4.10
N VAL A 170 4.38 16.94 4.98
CA VAL A 170 3.49 18.09 4.84
C VAL A 170 4.21 19.36 5.29
N SER A 171 4.10 20.43 4.52
CA SER A 171 4.62 21.74 4.89
C SER A 171 3.67 22.87 4.44
N GLY A 172 3.91 24.09 4.94
CA GLY A 172 3.08 25.27 4.66
C GLY A 172 2.27 25.71 5.86
N THR A 173 1.40 26.71 5.66
CA THR A 173 0.51 27.24 6.70
C THR A 173 -0.93 26.82 6.42
N ASN A 174 -1.56 26.13 7.37
CA ASN A 174 -2.88 25.52 7.22
C ASN A 174 -2.98 24.72 5.91
N PRO A 175 -2.04 23.80 5.65
CA PRO A 175 -2.03 23.02 4.42
C PRO A 175 -3.23 22.08 4.39
N THR A 176 -3.82 21.90 3.21
CA THR A 176 -4.90 20.91 2.98
C THR A 176 -4.64 20.16 1.68
N LEU A 177 -4.88 18.85 1.70
CA LEU A 177 -4.78 17.97 0.54
C LEU A 177 -6.07 17.15 0.43
N ASP A 178 -6.78 17.31 -0.67
CA ASP A 178 -7.90 16.44 -1.05
C ASP A 178 -7.42 15.52 -2.18
N VAL A 179 -7.57 14.20 -2.02
CA VAL A 179 -7.14 13.20 -3.00
C VAL A 179 -8.34 12.37 -3.47
N LEU A 180 -8.45 12.20 -4.78
CA LEU A 180 -9.51 11.44 -5.44
C LEU A 180 -8.90 10.37 -6.35
N VAL A 181 -9.48 9.17 -6.33
CA VAL A 181 -9.25 8.16 -7.37
C VAL A 181 -10.41 8.22 -8.36
N ARG A 182 -10.09 8.37 -9.63
CA ARG A 182 -11.08 8.54 -10.69
C ARG A 182 -10.92 7.45 -11.75
N SER A 183 -11.98 7.21 -12.52
CA SER A 183 -11.96 6.29 -13.66
C SER A 183 -12.56 6.92 -14.89
N ASP A 184 -12.16 6.42 -16.07
CA ASP A 184 -12.68 6.80 -17.38
C ASP A 184 -12.71 5.60 -18.33
N ALA A 185 -13.59 5.64 -19.30
CA ALA A 185 -13.63 4.66 -20.38
C ALA A 185 -12.48 4.84 -21.38
N ASN A 186 -11.87 6.04 -21.46
CA ASN A 186 -10.85 6.43 -22.42
C ASN A 186 -9.58 6.94 -21.75
N ALA A 187 -8.46 6.83 -22.46
CA ALA A 187 -7.17 7.38 -22.02
C ALA A 187 -7.09 8.91 -22.14
N ASP A 188 -7.95 9.53 -22.95
CA ASP A 188 -7.94 10.96 -23.23
C ASP A 188 -8.35 11.78 -22.00
N ALA A 189 -7.97 13.05 -21.96
CA ALA A 189 -8.37 13.97 -20.90
C ALA A 189 -9.86 14.31 -20.95
N GLY A 190 -10.50 14.40 -19.79
CA GLY A 190 -11.93 14.69 -19.63
C GLY A 190 -12.78 13.42 -19.54
N GLY A 191 -13.93 13.53 -18.90
CA GLY A 191 -14.87 12.42 -18.73
C GLY A 191 -14.65 11.60 -17.45
N GLU A 192 -13.67 11.96 -16.61
CA GLU A 192 -13.36 11.22 -15.38
C GLU A 192 -14.51 11.23 -14.39
N THR A 193 -14.77 10.07 -13.81
CA THR A 193 -15.75 9.89 -12.73
C THR A 193 -15.02 9.58 -11.44
N THR A 194 -15.26 10.36 -10.38
CA THR A 194 -14.72 10.08 -9.05
C THR A 194 -15.29 8.77 -8.51
N ARG A 195 -14.41 7.88 -8.06
CA ARG A 195 -14.75 6.56 -7.51
C ARG A 195 -14.45 6.46 -6.03
N LEU A 196 -13.29 6.94 -5.60
CA LEU A 196 -12.91 6.97 -4.20
C LEU A 196 -12.50 8.40 -3.82
N THR A 197 -12.82 8.78 -2.60
CA THR A 197 -12.49 10.10 -2.03
C THR A 197 -11.87 9.86 -0.67
N PHE A 198 -10.62 10.25 -0.52
CA PHE A 198 -9.94 10.19 0.78
C PHE A 198 -10.34 11.38 1.65
N THR A 199 -10.25 11.20 2.96
CA THR A 199 -10.43 12.28 3.92
C THR A 199 -9.38 13.38 3.68
N GLN A 200 -9.80 14.65 3.77
CA GLN A 200 -8.87 15.77 3.60
C GLN A 200 -7.71 15.67 4.60
N ALA A 201 -6.48 15.58 4.08
CA ALA A 201 -5.28 15.57 4.91
C ALA A 201 -4.79 16.98 5.22
N THR A 202 -4.44 17.23 6.49
CA THR A 202 -3.81 18.48 6.98
C THR A 202 -2.47 18.24 7.67
N ALA A 203 -2.09 16.96 7.81
CA ALA A 203 -0.85 16.45 8.38
C ALA A 203 -0.46 15.15 7.69
N ILE A 204 0.65 14.55 8.08
CA ILE A 204 0.99 13.17 7.69
C ILE A 204 -0.15 12.25 8.14
N THR A 205 -0.54 11.33 7.28
CA THR A 205 -1.65 10.39 7.52
C THR A 205 -1.63 9.27 6.50
N SER A 206 -2.36 8.21 6.79
CA SER A 206 -2.62 7.14 5.84
C SER A 206 -4.08 6.75 5.86
N GLU A 207 -4.61 6.30 4.71
CA GLU A 207 -6.00 5.93 4.58
C GLU A 207 -6.18 4.80 3.57
N TRP A 208 -7.15 3.94 3.84
CA TRP A 208 -7.54 2.84 2.97
C TRP A 208 -8.99 3.00 2.55
N GLU A 209 -9.22 3.01 1.24
CA GLU A 209 -10.54 3.12 0.67
C GLU A 209 -10.87 1.98 -0.28
N SER A 210 -12.16 1.68 -0.42
CA SER A 210 -12.63 0.66 -1.36
C SER A 210 -14.03 0.95 -1.89
N LEU A 211 -14.29 0.49 -3.12
CA LEU A 211 -15.60 0.56 -3.75
C LEU A 211 -15.90 -0.74 -4.48
N VAL A 212 -17.06 -1.33 -4.19
CA VAL A 212 -17.58 -2.53 -4.89
C VAL A 212 -18.01 -2.14 -6.30
N GLY A 213 -17.66 -2.97 -7.30
CA GLY A 213 -18.09 -2.80 -8.70
C GLY A 213 -19.62 -2.96 -8.87
N ALA A 214 -20.23 -2.85 -10.10
CA ALA A 214 -19.49 -2.88 -11.37
C ALA A 214 -19.09 -1.47 -11.84
N ILE A 215 -17.87 -1.36 -12.37
CA ILE A 215 -17.37 -0.16 -13.04
C ILE A 215 -16.82 -0.61 -14.40
N THR A 216 -17.39 -0.07 -15.47
CA THR A 216 -17.03 -0.44 -16.84
C THR A 216 -15.81 0.29 -17.37
N ASP A 217 -15.43 1.38 -16.72
CA ASP A 217 -14.24 2.16 -17.07
C ASP A 217 -12.97 1.34 -16.85
N THR A 218 -12.00 1.54 -17.72
CA THR A 218 -10.77 0.75 -17.72
C THR A 218 -9.52 1.56 -17.40
N TYR A 219 -9.60 2.87 -17.50
CA TYR A 219 -8.52 3.80 -17.20
C TYR A 219 -8.76 4.45 -15.84
N TRP A 220 -7.68 4.61 -15.09
CA TRP A 220 -7.71 5.11 -13.71
C TRP A 220 -6.62 6.16 -13.52
N ASP A 221 -6.93 7.19 -12.77
CA ASP A 221 -5.98 8.21 -12.36
C ASP A 221 -6.22 8.68 -10.92
N VAL A 222 -5.27 9.46 -10.43
CA VAL A 222 -5.36 10.17 -9.16
C VAL A 222 -5.38 11.66 -9.46
N SER A 223 -6.29 12.38 -8.82
CA SER A 223 -6.29 13.84 -8.83
C SER A 223 -6.24 14.39 -7.42
N TRP A 224 -5.62 15.55 -7.26
CA TRP A 224 -5.47 16.18 -5.96
C TRP A 224 -5.72 17.68 -6.02
N THR A 225 -6.19 18.21 -4.90
CA THR A 225 -6.35 19.65 -4.69
C THR A 225 -5.55 20.05 -3.47
N ILE A 226 -4.63 21.01 -3.64
CA ILE A 226 -3.82 21.56 -2.58
C ILE A 226 -4.33 22.95 -2.21
N GLY A 227 -4.63 23.13 -0.91
CA GLY A 227 -5.03 24.39 -0.31
C GLY A 227 -4.09 24.81 0.82
N GLY A 228 -4.30 26.04 1.30
CA GLY A 228 -3.48 26.63 2.36
C GLY A 228 -2.71 27.86 1.90
N THR A 229 -1.76 28.33 2.71
CA THR A 229 -0.92 29.50 2.43
C THR A 229 0.55 29.19 2.67
N GLY A 230 1.47 30.04 2.16
CA GLY A 230 2.90 29.85 2.33
C GLY A 230 3.47 28.68 1.53
N THR A 231 2.99 28.50 0.29
CA THR A 231 3.42 27.40 -0.62
C THR A 231 3.33 26.01 0.03
N PRO A 232 2.11 25.51 0.30
CA PRO A 232 1.92 24.17 0.84
C PRO A 232 2.59 23.13 -0.04
N THR A 233 3.23 22.14 0.58
CA THR A 233 3.85 21.02 -0.11
C THR A 233 3.41 19.73 0.56
N PHE A 234 3.01 18.76 -0.24
CA PHE A 234 2.68 17.42 0.21
C PHE A 234 3.50 16.40 -0.58
N GLU A 235 4.21 15.53 0.11
CA GLU A 235 4.75 14.33 -0.49
C GLU A 235 3.82 13.16 -0.14
N PHE A 236 3.28 12.50 -1.15
CA PHE A 236 2.32 11.44 -0.93
C PHE A 236 2.39 10.36 -2.02
N VAL A 237 1.89 9.19 -1.66
CA VAL A 237 1.84 8.02 -2.51
C VAL A 237 0.42 7.48 -2.51
N VAL A 238 -0.08 7.12 -3.70
CA VAL A 238 -1.34 6.41 -3.86
C VAL A 238 -1.11 5.14 -4.66
N SER A 239 -1.54 4.02 -4.11
CA SER A 239 -1.60 2.74 -4.83
C SER A 239 -3.05 2.33 -5.05
N VAL A 240 -3.35 1.77 -6.25
CA VAL A 240 -4.71 1.37 -6.63
C VAL A 240 -4.68 -0.04 -7.21
N GLY A 241 -5.61 -0.89 -6.81
CA GLY A 241 -5.73 -2.26 -7.31
C GLY A 241 -7.16 -2.76 -7.37
N ILE A 242 -7.40 -3.79 -8.18
CA ILE A 242 -8.71 -4.43 -8.36
C ILE A 242 -8.61 -5.89 -7.91
N LYS A 243 -9.58 -6.34 -7.11
CA LYS A 243 -9.64 -7.71 -6.60
C LYS A 243 -11.07 -8.23 -6.54
#